data_211d33b549b55202e69385cead87c748
#
_entry.id   211d33b549b55202e69385cead87c748
#
_cell.length_a   1.000
_cell.length_b   1.000
_cell.length_c   1.000
_cell.angle_alpha   90.00
_cell.angle_beta   90.00
_cell.angle_gamma   90.00
#
_symmetry.space_group_name_H-M   'P 1'
#
loop_
_entity.id
_entity.type
_entity.pdbx_description
1 polymer ?
#
loop_
_entity_poly.entity_id
_entity_poly.type
_entity_poly.pdbx_seq_one_letter_code
_entity_poly.pdbx_strand_id
1 'polypeptide(L)'
;MRGWLAVRLAGLDVTEVVVAPSPEGRVLSDPTVSPSGLVPYLEHRGARVWDSLAIVEYCAELAPALWPADRVARAQARAIAAEMHSGLRGLRLAMPMNLGGAFAGRGRTPEALADIARVEAVWADTRARYGAGGPYLFGAAFGAADAMYAPVVARFLTWAPEISAASRAYVDAVRAHPLVDAWYRAALAEPEAWRIARFEVAA
;
A
#
# COMPACT_ATOMS: atom_id res chain seq x y z
N MET A 1 -1.04 0.99 6.42
CA MET A 1 0.07 1.42 5.53
C MET A 1 -0.31 2.59 4.62
N ARG A 2 -1.22 2.47 3.64
CA ARG A 2 -1.51 3.52 2.63
C ARG A 2 -1.85 4.88 3.22
N GLY A 3 -2.88 4.96 4.05
CA GLY A 3 -3.29 6.23 4.68
C GLY A 3 -2.18 6.81 5.57
N TRP A 4 -1.46 5.97 6.30
CA TRP A 4 -0.32 6.40 7.11
C TRP A 4 0.79 7.02 6.26
N LEU A 5 1.15 6.36 5.14
CA LEU A 5 2.14 6.91 4.21
C LEU A 5 1.69 8.26 3.64
N ALA A 6 0.42 8.38 3.24
CA ALA A 6 -0.11 9.64 2.72
C ALA A 6 -0.03 10.78 3.73
N VAL A 7 -0.43 10.52 4.98
CA VAL A 7 -0.37 11.50 6.09
C VAL A 7 1.07 11.94 6.34
N ARG A 8 2.03 11.00 6.37
CA ARG A 8 3.46 11.32 6.58
C ARG A 8 4.07 12.08 5.40
N LEU A 9 3.72 11.68 4.16
CA LEU A 9 4.16 12.39 2.95
C LEU A 9 3.61 13.81 2.87
N ALA A 10 2.38 14.02 3.33
CA ALA A 10 1.77 15.34 3.38
C ALA A 10 2.29 16.21 4.54
N GLY A 11 3.09 15.64 5.44
CA GLY A 11 3.64 16.35 6.61
C GLY A 11 2.57 16.78 7.61
N LEU A 12 1.45 16.07 7.70
CA LEU A 12 0.38 16.42 8.64
C LEU A 12 0.81 16.11 10.08
N ASP A 13 0.58 17.07 10.95
CA ASP A 13 0.74 16.88 12.39
C ASP A 13 -0.50 16.18 12.95
N VAL A 14 -0.35 14.88 13.23
CA VAL A 14 -1.41 14.01 13.76
C VAL A 14 -0.87 13.10 14.85
N THR A 15 -1.69 12.81 15.83
CA THR A 15 -1.44 11.75 16.79
C THR A 15 -1.79 10.40 16.19
N GLU A 16 -0.83 9.48 16.18
CA GLU A 16 -1.05 8.12 15.69
C GLU A 16 -1.66 7.26 16.80
N VAL A 17 -2.80 6.65 16.51
CA VAL A 17 -3.45 5.68 17.39
C VAL A 17 -3.39 4.30 16.75
N VAL A 18 -2.59 3.42 17.33
CA VAL A 18 -2.48 2.03 16.87
C VAL A 18 -3.51 1.19 17.60
N VAL A 19 -4.34 0.48 16.85
CA VAL A 19 -5.44 -0.33 17.38
C VAL A 19 -5.15 -1.80 17.12
N ALA A 20 -5.26 -2.62 18.15
CA ALA A 20 -5.11 -4.06 18.02
C ALA A 20 -6.14 -4.62 17.02
N PRO A 21 -5.74 -5.53 16.13
CA PRO A 21 -6.69 -6.19 15.24
C PRO A 21 -7.64 -7.07 16.05
N SER A 22 -8.89 -7.20 15.60
CA SER A 22 -9.76 -8.25 16.15
C SER A 22 -9.19 -9.64 15.81
N PRO A 23 -9.51 -10.68 16.57
CA PRO A 23 -9.09 -12.05 16.27
C PRO A 23 -9.46 -12.49 14.83
N GLU A 24 -10.58 -12.00 14.32
CA GLU A 24 -11.03 -12.21 12.94
C GLU A 24 -10.29 -11.31 11.93
N GLY A 25 -9.51 -10.34 12.39
CA GLY A 25 -8.67 -9.45 11.58
C GLY A 25 -9.42 -8.52 10.65
N ARG A 26 -10.68 -8.18 10.94
CA ARG A 26 -11.51 -7.42 10.00
C ARG A 26 -12.13 -6.14 10.55
N VAL A 27 -12.57 -6.11 11.77
CA VAL A 27 -13.46 -5.05 12.26
C VAL A 27 -13.00 -4.59 13.63
N LEU A 28 -12.96 -3.29 13.81
CA LEU A 28 -12.88 -2.70 15.13
C LEU A 28 -14.22 -2.96 15.81
N SER A 29 -14.21 -3.61 16.98
CA SER A 29 -15.41 -3.84 17.79
C SER A 29 -16.00 -2.54 18.32
N ASP A 30 -15.20 -1.45 18.32
CA ASP A 30 -15.62 -0.15 18.81
C ASP A 30 -15.85 0.82 17.61
N PRO A 31 -17.12 1.17 17.32
CA PRO A 31 -17.47 2.10 16.25
C PRO A 31 -17.03 3.55 16.53
N THR A 32 -16.62 3.86 17.77
CA THR A 32 -16.11 5.19 18.13
C THR A 32 -14.69 5.41 17.55
N VAL A 33 -13.96 4.34 17.27
CA VAL A 33 -12.61 4.40 16.69
C VAL A 33 -12.66 4.72 15.19
N SER A 34 -13.65 4.22 14.47
CA SER A 34 -13.82 4.49 13.03
C SER A 34 -15.27 4.35 12.62
N PRO A 35 -15.84 5.31 11.88
CA PRO A 35 -17.25 5.25 11.46
C PRO A 35 -17.58 4.04 10.59
N SER A 36 -16.60 3.49 9.88
CA SER A 36 -16.77 2.30 9.03
C SER A 36 -16.48 0.99 9.75
N GLY A 37 -16.03 1.02 11.01
CA GLY A 37 -15.49 -0.15 11.71
C GLY A 37 -14.20 -0.70 11.11
N LEU A 38 -13.56 0.04 10.20
CA LEU A 38 -12.33 -0.37 9.50
C LEU A 38 -11.22 0.66 9.70
N VAL A 39 -9.98 0.22 9.53
CA VAL A 39 -8.79 1.08 9.46
C VAL A 39 -8.23 1.12 8.03
N PRO A 40 -7.63 2.23 7.59
CA PRO A 40 -7.34 3.47 8.34
C PRO A 40 -8.53 4.42 8.46
N TYR A 41 -8.49 5.26 9.48
CA TYR A 41 -9.36 6.40 9.69
C TYR A 41 -8.53 7.62 10.09
N LEU A 42 -8.89 8.79 9.60
CA LEU A 42 -8.21 10.07 9.89
C LEU A 42 -9.22 11.10 10.37
N GLU A 43 -8.93 11.72 11.51
CA GLU A 43 -9.54 12.99 11.90
C GLU A 43 -8.51 14.11 11.78
N HIS A 44 -8.84 15.16 11.05
CA HIS A 44 -7.97 16.32 10.89
C HIS A 44 -8.78 17.59 10.66
N ARG A 45 -8.63 18.58 11.52
CA ARG A 45 -9.29 19.90 11.42
C ARG A 45 -10.81 19.81 11.18
N GLY A 46 -11.47 18.90 11.85
CA GLY A 46 -12.92 18.66 11.72
C GLY A 46 -13.33 17.73 10.55
N ALA A 47 -12.41 17.41 9.64
CA ALA A 47 -12.68 16.39 8.63
C ALA A 47 -12.57 14.99 9.23
N ARG A 48 -13.50 14.10 8.84
CA ARG A 48 -13.54 12.69 9.18
C ARG A 48 -13.41 11.89 7.90
N VAL A 49 -12.27 11.23 7.69
CA VAL A 49 -11.91 10.65 6.39
C VAL A 49 -11.60 9.15 6.52
N TRP A 50 -12.28 8.35 5.76
CA TRP A 50 -12.08 6.92 5.50
C TRP A 50 -12.57 6.65 4.05
N ASP A 51 -12.08 5.74 3.25
CA ASP A 51 -11.00 4.77 3.47
C ASP A 51 -9.60 5.32 3.10
N SER A 52 -8.67 4.39 2.80
CA SER A 52 -7.27 4.76 2.50
C SER A 52 -7.12 5.61 1.23
N LEU A 53 -7.93 5.42 0.20
CA LEU A 53 -7.85 6.23 -1.02
C LEU A 53 -8.40 7.64 -0.77
N ALA A 54 -9.50 7.76 -0.02
CA ALA A 54 -10.04 9.05 0.38
C ALA A 54 -9.04 9.83 1.27
N ILE A 55 -8.33 9.14 2.17
CA ILE A 55 -7.25 9.77 2.97
C ILE A 55 -6.12 10.27 2.07
N VAL A 56 -5.71 9.49 1.05
CA VAL A 56 -4.72 9.92 0.07
C VAL A 56 -5.16 11.18 -0.68
N GLU A 57 -6.40 11.22 -1.15
CA GLU A 57 -6.94 12.40 -1.86
C GLU A 57 -7.02 13.61 -0.93
N TYR A 58 -7.52 13.47 0.30
CA TYR A 58 -7.54 14.53 1.30
C TYR A 58 -6.13 15.08 1.58
N CYS A 59 -5.15 14.19 1.76
CA CYS A 59 -3.76 14.59 1.94
C CYS A 59 -3.21 15.34 0.72
N ALA A 60 -3.60 14.93 -0.49
CA ALA A 60 -3.17 15.57 -1.73
C ALA A 60 -3.79 16.95 -1.96
N GLU A 61 -4.96 17.25 -1.40
CA GLU A 61 -5.50 18.62 -1.37
C GLU A 61 -4.64 19.56 -0.54
N LEU A 62 -4.04 19.04 0.56
CA LEU A 62 -3.17 19.80 1.46
C LEU A 62 -1.71 19.84 0.96
N ALA A 63 -1.27 18.80 0.27
CA ALA A 63 0.07 18.65 -0.28
C ALA A 63 -0.01 18.16 -1.75
N PRO A 64 -0.30 19.07 -2.71
CA PRO A 64 -0.55 18.70 -4.11
C PRO A 64 0.57 17.91 -4.78
N ALA A 65 1.80 18.03 -4.29
CA ALA A 65 2.96 17.28 -4.79
C ALA A 65 2.87 15.75 -4.59
N LEU A 66 1.89 15.25 -3.81
CA LEU A 66 1.64 13.82 -3.70
C LEU A 66 1.22 13.19 -5.04
N TRP A 67 0.54 13.92 -5.89
CA TRP A 67 0.23 13.51 -7.25
C TRP A 67 1.14 14.22 -8.26
N PRO A 68 1.38 13.66 -9.45
CA PRO A 68 2.11 14.34 -10.52
C PRO A 68 1.51 15.70 -10.86
N ALA A 69 2.38 16.70 -11.09
CA ALA A 69 1.93 18.05 -11.47
C ALA A 69 1.29 18.08 -12.87
N ASP A 70 1.80 17.27 -13.80
CA ASP A 70 1.21 17.14 -15.12
C ASP A 70 -0.19 16.50 -15.04
N ARG A 71 -1.15 17.09 -15.72
CA ARG A 71 -2.55 16.67 -15.68
C ARG A 71 -2.77 15.24 -16.19
N VAL A 72 -2.06 14.86 -17.26
CA VAL A 72 -2.22 13.54 -17.89
C VAL A 72 -1.59 12.47 -17.02
N ALA A 73 -0.36 12.70 -16.54
CA ALA A 73 0.31 11.83 -15.59
C ALA A 73 -0.50 11.68 -14.30
N ARG A 74 -1.08 12.76 -13.78
CA ARG A 74 -1.92 12.73 -12.58
C ARG A 74 -3.20 11.92 -12.80
N ALA A 75 -3.82 12.01 -13.96
CA ALA A 75 -4.99 11.18 -14.29
C ALA A 75 -4.61 9.69 -14.31
N GLN A 76 -3.48 9.35 -14.94
CA GLN A 76 -2.95 7.98 -14.94
C GLN A 76 -2.63 7.49 -13.52
N ALA A 77 -1.99 8.32 -12.68
CA ALA A 77 -1.65 7.99 -11.31
C ALA A 77 -2.89 7.64 -10.46
N ARG A 78 -3.95 8.43 -10.59
CA ARG A 78 -5.23 8.15 -9.94
C ARG A 78 -5.90 6.90 -10.49
N ALA A 79 -5.88 6.69 -11.80
CA ALA A 79 -6.47 5.51 -12.43
C ALA A 79 -5.84 4.21 -11.91
N ILE A 80 -4.50 4.11 -11.93
CA ILE A 80 -3.80 2.91 -11.46
C ILE A 80 -3.93 2.71 -9.94
N ALA A 81 -4.01 3.79 -9.17
CA ALA A 81 -4.24 3.72 -7.72
C ALA A 81 -5.66 3.20 -7.42
N ALA A 82 -6.68 3.67 -8.14
CA ALA A 82 -8.06 3.22 -7.99
C ALA A 82 -8.23 1.77 -8.45
N GLU A 83 -7.63 1.36 -9.58
CA GLU A 83 -7.63 -0.03 -10.05
C GLU A 83 -7.01 -0.97 -9.01
N MET A 84 -5.84 -0.62 -8.48
CA MET A 84 -5.20 -1.40 -7.43
C MET A 84 -6.07 -1.44 -6.17
N HIS A 85 -6.72 -0.31 -5.80
CA HIS A 85 -7.52 -0.23 -4.59
C HIS A 85 -8.75 -1.14 -4.62
N SER A 86 -9.49 -1.13 -5.72
CA SER A 86 -10.72 -1.92 -5.91
C SER A 86 -10.47 -3.36 -6.38
N GLY A 87 -9.33 -3.63 -6.98
CA GLY A 87 -9.00 -4.89 -7.64
C GLY A 87 -8.00 -5.77 -6.90
N LEU A 88 -7.30 -6.59 -7.67
CA LEU A 88 -6.25 -7.53 -7.23
C LEU A 88 -6.75 -8.52 -6.16
N ARG A 89 -7.97 -9.02 -6.34
CA ARG A 89 -8.59 -9.91 -5.35
C ARG A 89 -7.89 -11.26 -5.26
N GLY A 90 -7.45 -11.83 -6.38
CA GLY A 90 -6.69 -13.07 -6.42
C GLY A 90 -5.40 -12.96 -5.63
N LEU A 91 -4.62 -11.91 -5.91
CA LEU A 91 -3.39 -11.60 -5.17
C LEU A 91 -3.65 -11.43 -3.67
N ARG A 92 -4.69 -10.69 -3.28
CA ARG A 92 -4.98 -10.42 -1.87
C ARG A 92 -5.40 -11.66 -1.08
N LEU A 93 -6.13 -12.58 -1.73
CA LEU A 93 -6.59 -13.82 -1.10
C LEU A 93 -5.48 -14.85 -1.00
N ALA A 94 -4.72 -15.05 -2.08
CA ALA A 94 -3.68 -16.06 -2.13
C ALA A 94 -2.36 -15.62 -1.44
N MET A 95 -2.10 -14.30 -1.42
CA MET A 95 -0.89 -13.70 -0.86
C MET A 95 -1.26 -12.59 0.13
N PRO A 96 -1.80 -12.91 1.31
CA PRO A 96 -2.11 -11.91 2.33
C PRO A 96 -0.88 -11.10 2.72
N MET A 97 -1.11 -9.87 3.20
CA MET A 97 -0.03 -8.99 3.63
C MET A 97 0.53 -9.48 4.97
N ASN A 98 1.77 -9.93 4.96
CA ASN A 98 2.54 -10.32 6.12
C ASN A 98 3.96 -9.79 5.95
N LEU A 99 4.41 -8.90 6.82
CA LEU A 99 5.71 -8.23 6.70
C LEU A 99 6.86 -9.06 7.26
N GLY A 100 6.58 -9.99 8.17
CA GLY A 100 7.57 -10.83 8.82
C GLY A 100 7.72 -12.22 8.19
N GLY A 101 6.84 -12.59 7.26
CA GLY A 101 6.84 -13.91 6.64
C GLY A 101 7.78 -14.04 5.45
N ALA A 102 8.11 -15.29 5.11
CA ALA A 102 8.86 -15.66 3.91
C ALA A 102 8.21 -16.91 3.29
N PHE A 103 7.38 -16.71 2.29
CA PHE A 103 6.53 -17.74 1.67
C PHE A 103 6.83 -17.93 0.18
N ALA A 104 8.11 -17.91 -0.17
CA ALA A 104 8.55 -18.09 -1.56
C ALA A 104 7.95 -19.37 -2.17
N GLY A 105 7.44 -19.25 -3.39
CA GLY A 105 6.87 -20.38 -4.13
C GLY A 105 5.41 -20.73 -3.79
N ARG A 106 4.80 -20.08 -2.80
CA ARG A 106 3.42 -20.31 -2.36
C ARG A 106 2.45 -19.25 -2.88
N GLY A 107 1.13 -19.49 -2.73
CA GLY A 107 0.09 -18.55 -3.11
C GLY A 107 -0.07 -18.34 -4.63
N ARG A 108 0.45 -19.23 -5.45
CA ARG A 108 0.47 -19.13 -6.93
C ARG A 108 -0.83 -19.68 -7.56
N THR A 109 -1.98 -19.17 -7.14
CA THR A 109 -3.23 -19.50 -7.82
C THR A 109 -3.31 -18.82 -9.19
N PRO A 110 -4.08 -19.36 -10.16
CA PRO A 110 -4.24 -18.72 -11.47
C PRO A 110 -4.68 -17.26 -11.37
N GLU A 111 -5.58 -16.93 -10.44
CA GLU A 111 -6.09 -15.58 -10.22
C GLU A 111 -5.00 -14.66 -9.65
N ALA A 112 -4.18 -15.16 -8.72
CA ALA A 112 -3.05 -14.38 -8.18
C ALA A 112 -1.99 -14.11 -9.24
N LEU A 113 -1.68 -15.11 -10.08
CA LEU A 113 -0.72 -14.95 -11.18
C LEU A 113 -1.23 -13.96 -12.24
N ALA A 114 -2.54 -13.97 -12.54
CA ALA A 114 -3.16 -12.99 -13.43
C ALA A 114 -3.06 -11.57 -12.85
N ASP A 115 -3.33 -11.39 -11.54
CA ASP A 115 -3.19 -10.11 -10.86
C ASP A 115 -1.74 -9.63 -10.85
N ILE A 116 -0.76 -10.52 -10.62
CA ILE A 116 0.67 -10.20 -10.68
C ILE A 116 1.06 -9.71 -12.07
N ALA A 117 0.66 -10.43 -13.12
CA ALA A 117 0.91 -10.03 -14.50
C ALA A 117 0.30 -8.64 -14.80
N ARG A 118 -0.92 -8.37 -14.29
CA ARG A 118 -1.57 -7.07 -14.44
C ARG A 118 -0.78 -5.96 -13.72
N VAL A 119 -0.33 -6.20 -12.51
CA VAL A 119 0.50 -5.25 -11.74
C VAL A 119 1.79 -4.93 -12.51
N GLU A 120 2.49 -5.95 -13.03
CA GLU A 120 3.71 -5.73 -13.81
C GLU A 120 3.46 -4.92 -15.08
N ALA A 121 2.38 -5.22 -15.81
CA ALA A 121 2.01 -4.46 -17.01
C ALA A 121 1.72 -2.98 -16.68
N VAL A 122 1.00 -2.71 -15.58
CA VAL A 122 0.73 -1.35 -15.11
C VAL A 122 2.00 -0.62 -14.73
N TRP A 123 2.89 -1.27 -13.97
CA TRP A 123 4.15 -0.66 -13.57
C TRP A 123 5.07 -0.38 -14.78
N ALA A 124 5.16 -1.34 -15.71
CA ALA A 124 5.98 -1.19 -16.92
C ALA A 124 5.49 -0.03 -17.79
N ASP A 125 4.19 0.02 -18.12
CA ASP A 125 3.61 1.11 -18.91
C ASP A 125 3.78 2.48 -18.23
N THR A 126 3.47 2.55 -16.92
CA THR A 126 3.58 3.78 -16.16
C THR A 126 5.03 4.29 -16.11
N ARG A 127 5.97 3.41 -15.83
CA ARG A 127 7.38 3.79 -15.75
C ARG A 127 7.97 4.13 -17.12
N ALA A 128 7.55 3.47 -18.19
CA ALA A 128 7.96 3.81 -19.54
C ALA A 128 7.54 5.23 -19.94
N ARG A 129 6.36 5.65 -19.50
CA ARG A 129 5.80 6.97 -19.84
C ARG A 129 6.26 8.08 -18.90
N TYR A 130 6.36 7.80 -17.59
CA TYR A 130 6.47 8.84 -16.55
C TYR A 130 7.59 8.59 -15.55
N GLY A 131 8.25 7.41 -15.59
CA GLY A 131 9.28 7.03 -14.63
C GLY A 131 10.67 7.59 -14.91
N ALA A 132 10.83 8.42 -15.95
CA ALA A 132 12.13 9.00 -16.30
C ALA A 132 12.72 9.79 -15.10
N GLY A 133 14.02 9.57 -14.83
CA GLY A 133 14.76 10.30 -13.81
C GLY A 133 14.63 9.77 -12.39
N GLY A 134 13.96 8.61 -12.15
CA GLY A 134 13.90 8.09 -10.79
C GLY A 134 13.41 6.65 -10.65
N PRO A 135 13.45 6.14 -9.43
CA PRO A 135 13.12 4.74 -9.14
C PRO A 135 11.62 4.47 -8.97
N TYR A 136 10.78 5.51 -8.85
CA TYR A 136 9.36 5.39 -8.56
C TYR A 136 8.49 5.41 -9.80
N LEU A 137 7.18 5.21 -9.66
CA LEU A 137 6.25 5.10 -10.80
C LEU A 137 6.21 6.36 -11.66
N PHE A 138 6.31 7.52 -11.03
CA PHE A 138 6.26 8.83 -11.70
C PHE A 138 7.57 9.63 -11.57
N GLY A 139 8.71 8.97 -11.52
CA GLY A 139 10.03 9.61 -11.52
C GLY A 139 10.75 9.54 -10.19
N ALA A 140 11.37 10.66 -9.78
CA ALA A 140 12.30 10.68 -8.65
C ALA A 140 11.59 10.75 -7.28
N ALA A 141 10.37 11.25 -7.21
CA ALA A 141 9.65 11.42 -5.96
C ALA A 141 8.73 10.23 -5.67
N PHE A 142 8.80 9.72 -4.45
CA PHE A 142 7.83 8.75 -3.93
C PHE A 142 6.50 9.49 -3.70
N GLY A 143 5.47 9.12 -4.45
CA GLY A 143 4.19 9.80 -4.44
C GLY A 143 3.03 8.96 -3.93
N ALA A 144 1.83 9.50 -4.12
CA ALA A 144 0.58 8.83 -3.71
C ALA A 144 0.37 7.48 -4.41
N ALA A 145 0.71 7.36 -5.69
CA ALA A 145 0.62 6.08 -6.40
C ALA A 145 1.54 5.02 -5.77
N ASP A 146 2.77 5.37 -5.42
CA ASP A 146 3.71 4.46 -4.77
C ASP A 146 3.22 4.07 -3.37
N ALA A 147 2.70 5.02 -2.60
CA ALA A 147 2.08 4.75 -1.30
C ALA A 147 0.90 3.76 -1.41
N MET A 148 0.10 3.90 -2.47
CA MET A 148 -1.02 2.98 -2.74
C MET A 148 -0.54 1.58 -3.14
N TYR A 149 0.57 1.46 -3.90
CA TYR A 149 1.17 0.17 -4.26
C TYR A 149 2.08 -0.44 -3.18
N ALA A 150 2.48 0.28 -2.16
CA ALA A 150 3.37 -0.23 -1.10
C ALA A 150 2.90 -1.56 -0.46
N PRO A 151 1.60 -1.81 -0.19
CA PRO A 151 1.15 -3.13 0.26
C PRO A 151 1.25 -4.24 -0.79
N VAL A 152 1.26 -3.93 -2.09
CA VAL A 152 1.54 -4.91 -3.16
C VAL A 152 3.01 -5.27 -3.15
N VAL A 153 3.88 -4.26 -3.04
CA VAL A 153 5.32 -4.44 -2.87
C VAL A 153 5.63 -5.33 -1.65
N ALA A 154 4.96 -5.08 -0.52
CA ALA A 154 5.11 -5.91 0.67
C ALA A 154 4.76 -7.38 0.41
N ARG A 155 3.68 -7.66 -0.34
CA ARG A 155 3.33 -9.01 -0.76
C ARG A 155 4.40 -9.64 -1.65
N PHE A 156 4.93 -8.88 -2.62
CA PHE A 156 5.97 -9.39 -3.51
C PHE A 156 7.27 -9.72 -2.78
N LEU A 157 7.59 -9.00 -1.72
CA LEU A 157 8.74 -9.31 -0.86
C LEU A 157 8.51 -10.59 -0.05
N THR A 158 7.33 -10.75 0.55
CA THR A 158 7.00 -11.90 1.40
C THR A 158 6.81 -13.18 0.60
N TRP A 159 6.12 -13.11 -0.54
CA TRP A 159 5.71 -14.29 -1.33
C TRP A 159 6.65 -14.59 -2.49
N ALA A 160 7.55 -13.68 -2.81
CA ALA A 160 8.58 -13.78 -3.85
C ALA A 160 8.04 -14.35 -5.18
N PRO A 161 7.01 -13.75 -5.80
CA PRO A 161 6.58 -14.18 -7.13
C PRO A 161 7.67 -13.93 -8.16
N GLU A 162 7.62 -14.66 -9.27
CA GLU A 162 8.45 -14.36 -10.42
C GLU A 162 7.98 -13.06 -11.06
N ILE A 163 8.87 -12.09 -11.11
CA ILE A 163 8.65 -10.76 -11.68
C ILE A 163 9.87 -10.32 -12.48
N SER A 164 9.67 -9.40 -13.42
CA SER A 164 10.75 -8.83 -14.23
C SER A 164 11.80 -8.11 -13.39
N ALA A 165 13.00 -7.97 -13.94
CA ALA A 165 14.07 -7.20 -13.29
C ALA A 165 13.67 -5.75 -13.03
N ALA A 166 12.89 -5.14 -13.94
CA ALA A 166 12.39 -3.78 -13.77
C ALA A 166 11.39 -3.66 -12.60
N SER A 167 10.48 -4.63 -12.46
CA SER A 167 9.56 -4.72 -11.32
C SER A 167 10.31 -4.96 -10.02
N ARG A 168 11.35 -5.80 -10.03
CA ARG A 168 12.20 -6.04 -8.87
C ARG A 168 12.90 -4.76 -8.42
N ALA A 169 13.49 -4.02 -9.34
CA ALA A 169 14.15 -2.74 -9.03
C ALA A 169 13.17 -1.73 -8.40
N TYR A 170 11.91 -1.68 -8.87
CA TYR A 170 10.88 -0.85 -8.27
C TYR A 170 10.51 -1.33 -6.85
N VAL A 171 10.32 -2.64 -6.67
CA VAL A 171 10.06 -3.24 -5.35
C VAL A 171 11.15 -2.86 -4.35
N ASP A 172 12.41 -2.99 -4.75
CA ASP A 172 13.55 -2.67 -3.89
C ASP A 172 13.61 -1.17 -3.56
N ALA A 173 13.33 -0.31 -4.52
CA ALA A 173 13.28 1.14 -4.31
C ALA A 173 12.16 1.55 -3.33
N VAL A 174 10.96 0.99 -3.49
CA VAL A 174 9.85 1.25 -2.57
C VAL A 174 10.17 0.72 -1.16
N ARG A 175 10.75 -0.47 -1.05
CA ARG A 175 11.15 -1.04 0.24
C ARG A 175 12.21 -0.19 0.95
N ALA A 176 13.15 0.38 0.20
CA ALA A 176 14.22 1.24 0.73
C ALA A 176 13.74 2.65 1.10
N HIS A 177 12.52 3.04 0.73
CA HIS A 177 12.01 4.38 1.09
C HIS A 177 11.89 4.54 2.61
N PRO A 178 12.39 5.64 3.22
CA PRO A 178 12.48 5.81 4.68
C PRO A 178 11.14 5.63 5.41
N LEU A 179 10.04 6.14 4.84
CA LEU A 179 8.70 5.97 5.44
C LEU A 179 8.21 4.52 5.35
N VAL A 180 8.52 3.81 4.27
CA VAL A 180 8.18 2.38 4.14
C VAL A 180 8.99 1.58 5.15
N ASP A 181 10.27 1.87 5.30
CA ASP A 181 11.12 1.23 6.30
C ASP A 181 10.65 1.51 7.73
N ALA A 182 10.25 2.75 8.04
CA ALA A 182 9.66 3.10 9.33
C ALA A 182 8.38 2.30 9.62
N TRP A 183 7.51 2.12 8.61
CA TRP A 183 6.33 1.27 8.74
C TRP A 183 6.69 -0.18 9.04
N TYR A 184 7.68 -0.75 8.33
CA TYR A 184 8.15 -2.12 8.57
C TYR A 184 8.68 -2.30 9.99
N ARG A 185 9.51 -1.37 10.46
CA ARG A 185 10.05 -1.42 11.84
C ARG A 185 8.95 -1.38 12.89
N ALA A 186 7.95 -0.52 12.71
CA ALA A 186 6.81 -0.41 13.62
C ALA A 186 5.99 -1.71 13.63
N ALA A 187 5.66 -2.23 12.44
CA ALA A 187 4.86 -3.45 12.31
C ALA A 187 5.57 -4.71 12.88
N LEU A 188 6.89 -4.81 12.70
CA LEU A 188 7.67 -5.92 13.25
C LEU A 188 7.87 -5.83 14.77
N ALA A 189 7.66 -4.65 15.35
CA ALA A 189 7.69 -4.44 16.80
C ALA A 189 6.31 -4.62 17.47
N GLU A 190 5.25 -4.88 16.70
CA GLU A 190 3.91 -5.15 17.26
C GLU A 190 3.91 -6.39 18.15
N PRO A 191 3.07 -6.44 19.20
CA PRO A 191 2.98 -7.59 20.09
C PRO A 191 2.65 -8.88 19.34
N GLU A 192 3.27 -9.98 19.70
CA GLU A 192 3.02 -11.29 19.08
C GLU A 192 1.53 -11.70 19.18
N ALA A 193 0.86 -11.31 20.26
CA ALA A 193 -0.57 -11.55 20.47
C ALA A 193 -1.47 -10.86 19.40
N TRP A 194 -0.93 -9.93 18.61
CA TRP A 194 -1.65 -9.27 17.52
C TRP A 194 -1.51 -10.01 16.18
N ARG A 195 -0.69 -11.06 16.13
CA ARG A 195 -0.56 -11.89 14.92
C ARG A 195 -1.87 -12.63 14.64
N ILE A 196 -2.27 -12.58 13.40
CA ILE A 196 -3.51 -13.22 12.93
C ILE A 196 -3.12 -14.54 12.29
N ALA A 197 -3.40 -15.65 12.96
CA ALA A 197 -2.92 -17.00 12.61
C ALA A 197 -3.12 -17.36 11.12
N ARG A 198 -4.26 -16.97 10.53
CA ARG A 198 -4.53 -17.24 9.09
C ARG A 198 -3.61 -16.50 8.12
N PHE A 199 -2.86 -15.49 8.57
CA PHE A 199 -1.87 -14.76 7.76
C PHE A 199 -0.44 -15.21 8.02
N GLU A 200 -0.24 -16.09 9.02
CA GLU A 200 1.06 -16.65 9.36
C GLU A 200 1.35 -17.95 8.62
N VAL A 201 0.33 -18.56 8.03
CA VAL A 201 0.46 -19.78 7.23
C VAL A 201 0.07 -19.48 5.80
N ALA A 202 0.90 -19.91 4.86
CA ALA A 202 0.55 -19.87 3.46
C ALA A 202 -0.54 -20.92 3.20
N ALA A 203 -1.64 -20.50 2.60
CA ALA A 203 -2.66 -21.40 2.09
C ALA A 203 -2.12 -22.31 0.99
#